data_b42e683fd0249ded1cc94655278a66a9
#
_entry.id   b42e683fd0249ded1cc94655278a66a9
#
_cell.length_a   1.000
_cell.length_b   1.000
_cell.length_c   1.000
_cell.angle_alpha   90.00
_cell.angle_beta   90.00
_cell.angle_gamma   90.00
#
_symmetry.space_group_name_H-M   'P 1'
#
loop_
_entity.id
_entity.type
_entity.pdbx_description
1 polymer ?
#
loop_
_entity_poly.entity_id
_entity_poly.type
_entity_poly.pdbx_seq_one_letter_code
_entity_poly.pdbx_strand_id
1 'polypeptide(L)'
;MAHDVVIIGTGPAGVSAAWPLVQAGFDVLLVDASIGSPTPPPEGEYLDLRRRDTNQQDWMFGNDMAAWIDRAATSPKLRVPTLRAVFEGFAEANRIETDNFAAIGSLASGGLSNAWGCGVARYDRDEMAAFPFAHADLDASFAAVSRRIGLSGRAEDALGDYFGLDEWAGAGPPLDENAAGLIRRYEARRSHKALQGLRLGRARLALLSSNLGQRQSCDLSGLCLWGCRRGALYSAAQELPELEKAGARMRTGVVVDHIEKLEAGWRVHGVERSTGAPTVIEARRVVLAAGTLATTAIAWRSLRHYEKSGRVLSNPTAAFLLLRAALPGRAPVPGPAFAQLSFAHRFASGELAHGALFSPGHLPAFEFIKHIPTSRSAARLIWRLLGSSTLVGNAFLPAKLAHHRAILSRDGVLRITGQSGDELTRSIDALARVWRSAARALGFLVMPGSFAMGQLGSDIHYAGTLPMRAEPDIGETDCFGELAGMPGVFIADAATFPELSAKPHTLTMMAMADRLGRHLAGVSRP
;
A
#
# COMPACT_ATOMS: atom_id res chain seq x y z
N MET A 1 13.22 -14.45 -30.17
CA MET A 1 13.69 -15.50 -29.23
C MET A 1 12.91 -15.32 -27.92
N ALA A 2 12.39 -16.39 -27.37
CA ALA A 2 11.65 -16.35 -26.10
C ALA A 2 12.58 -15.94 -24.95
N HIS A 3 12.12 -15.07 -24.05
CA HIS A 3 12.81 -14.70 -22.82
C HIS A 3 12.82 -15.87 -21.82
N ASP A 4 13.84 -15.96 -20.96
CA ASP A 4 13.83 -16.97 -19.88
C ASP A 4 12.67 -16.71 -18.92
N VAL A 5 12.47 -15.43 -18.52
CA VAL A 5 11.37 -15.02 -17.65
C VAL A 5 10.80 -13.67 -18.10
N VAL A 6 9.48 -13.61 -18.28
CA VAL A 6 8.74 -12.34 -18.43
C VAL A 6 8.01 -12.04 -17.12
N ILE A 7 8.27 -10.87 -16.54
CA ILE A 7 7.60 -10.37 -15.32
C ILE A 7 6.61 -9.28 -15.74
N ILE A 8 5.34 -9.46 -15.42
CA ILE A 8 4.26 -8.52 -15.77
C ILE A 8 3.98 -7.62 -14.56
N GLY A 9 4.38 -6.36 -14.67
CA GLY A 9 4.31 -5.34 -13.63
C GLY A 9 5.65 -5.03 -12.96
N THR A 10 5.94 -3.75 -12.80
CA THR A 10 7.16 -3.21 -12.18
C THR A 10 6.92 -2.67 -10.77
N GLY A 11 5.80 -3.05 -10.15
CA GLY A 11 5.52 -2.74 -8.75
C GLY A 11 6.47 -3.45 -7.77
N PRO A 12 6.29 -3.25 -6.44
CA PRO A 12 7.16 -3.85 -5.42
C PRO A 12 7.34 -5.37 -5.55
N ALA A 13 6.29 -6.10 -5.94
CA ALA A 13 6.37 -7.55 -6.18
C ALA A 13 7.26 -7.88 -7.40
N GLY A 14 7.02 -7.20 -8.53
CA GLY A 14 7.76 -7.46 -9.77
C GLY A 14 9.24 -7.20 -9.63
N VAL A 15 9.64 -6.05 -9.06
CA VAL A 15 11.07 -5.74 -8.83
C VAL A 15 11.70 -6.70 -7.82
N SER A 16 10.95 -7.15 -6.80
CA SER A 16 11.48 -8.09 -5.81
C SER A 16 11.72 -9.49 -6.41
N ALA A 17 10.84 -9.95 -7.30
CA ALA A 17 11.05 -11.20 -8.03
C ALA A 17 12.18 -11.09 -9.06
N ALA A 18 12.37 -9.92 -9.68
CA ALA A 18 13.38 -9.71 -10.72
C ALA A 18 14.82 -9.78 -10.19
N TRP A 19 15.10 -9.21 -9.02
CA TRP A 19 16.46 -9.10 -8.49
C TRP A 19 17.23 -10.44 -8.43
N PRO A 20 16.71 -11.50 -7.79
CA PRO A 20 17.42 -12.77 -7.74
C PRO A 20 17.65 -13.39 -9.12
N LEU A 21 16.69 -13.23 -10.04
CA LEU A 21 16.79 -13.77 -11.40
C LEU A 21 17.89 -13.07 -12.21
N VAL A 22 17.91 -11.74 -12.17
CA VAL A 22 18.92 -10.93 -12.86
C VAL A 22 20.32 -11.21 -12.30
N GLN A 23 20.46 -11.30 -10.98
CA GLN A 23 21.71 -11.66 -10.31
C GLN A 23 22.21 -13.06 -10.70
N ALA A 24 21.30 -13.98 -10.98
CA ALA A 24 21.62 -15.32 -11.49
C ALA A 24 21.86 -15.36 -13.01
N GLY A 25 21.78 -14.21 -13.71
CA GLY A 25 22.06 -14.07 -15.13
C GLY A 25 20.98 -14.60 -16.06
N PHE A 26 19.71 -14.64 -15.62
CA PHE A 26 18.57 -14.94 -16.47
C PHE A 26 18.28 -13.78 -17.43
N ASP A 27 17.77 -14.11 -18.63
CA ASP A 27 17.19 -13.12 -19.54
C ASP A 27 15.79 -12.73 -19.04
N VAL A 28 15.74 -11.62 -18.25
CA VAL A 28 14.51 -11.12 -17.64
C VAL A 28 13.98 -9.91 -18.42
N LEU A 29 12.72 -10.00 -18.87
CA LEU A 29 11.97 -8.87 -19.41
C LEU A 29 10.88 -8.44 -18.41
N LEU A 30 10.94 -7.20 -17.92
CA LEU A 30 9.83 -6.59 -17.18
C LEU A 30 8.91 -5.88 -18.18
N VAL A 31 7.62 -6.21 -18.13
CA VAL A 31 6.56 -5.62 -18.97
C VAL A 31 5.68 -4.74 -18.08
N ASP A 32 5.46 -3.50 -18.48
CA ASP A 32 4.71 -2.52 -17.69
C ASP A 32 3.78 -1.68 -18.56
N ALA A 33 2.66 -1.26 -17.99
CA ALA A 33 1.65 -0.50 -18.69
C ALA A 33 1.94 1.01 -18.77
N SER A 34 3.02 1.50 -18.18
CA SER A 34 3.30 2.94 -18.05
C SER A 34 3.60 3.61 -19.39
N ILE A 35 3.01 4.78 -19.59
CA ILE A 35 3.30 5.69 -20.72
C ILE A 35 3.88 7.03 -20.24
N GLY A 36 4.12 7.17 -18.94
CA GLY A 36 4.67 8.38 -18.31
C GLY A 36 5.00 8.13 -16.84
N SER A 37 5.65 9.09 -16.22
CA SER A 37 6.04 9.05 -14.81
C SER A 37 5.25 10.08 -14.00
N PRO A 38 5.03 9.84 -12.70
CA PRO A 38 4.49 10.86 -11.80
C PRO A 38 5.32 12.14 -11.86
N THR A 39 4.66 13.29 -11.87
CA THR A 39 5.34 14.59 -11.84
C THR A 39 5.80 14.87 -10.41
N PRO A 40 7.09 15.12 -10.17
CA PRO A 40 7.55 15.44 -8.83
C PRO A 40 6.96 16.78 -8.37
N PRO A 41 6.69 16.94 -7.04
CA PRO A 41 6.26 18.24 -6.51
C PRO A 41 7.35 19.30 -6.71
N PRO A 42 7.03 20.62 -6.59
CA PRO A 42 8.04 21.69 -6.61
C PRO A 42 9.15 21.48 -5.57
N GLU A 43 10.30 22.11 -5.78
CA GLU A 43 11.35 22.18 -4.77
C GLU A 43 10.97 23.12 -3.63
N GLY A 44 11.33 22.75 -2.40
CA GLY A 44 11.08 23.56 -1.23
C GLY A 44 10.38 22.80 -0.11
N GLU A 45 10.03 23.55 0.91
CA GLU A 45 9.30 23.07 2.08
C GLU A 45 7.82 23.47 1.92
N TYR A 46 6.92 22.55 2.30
CA TYR A 46 5.48 22.71 2.11
C TYR A 46 4.89 24.02 2.68
N LEU A 47 5.28 24.40 3.90
CA LEU A 47 4.74 25.61 4.54
C LEU A 47 5.24 26.90 3.88
N ASP A 48 6.46 26.88 3.31
CA ASP A 48 7.00 28.01 2.56
C ASP A 48 6.35 28.10 1.18
N LEU A 49 6.19 27.00 0.45
CA LEU A 49 5.46 26.97 -0.82
C LEU A 49 4.02 27.46 -0.62
N ARG A 50 3.35 27.04 0.46
CA ARG A 50 2.01 27.54 0.81
C ARG A 50 1.93 29.04 1.00
N ARG A 51 3.03 29.71 1.36
CA ARG A 51 3.08 31.16 1.60
C ARG A 51 3.52 31.95 0.37
N ARG A 52 4.40 31.39 -0.45
CA ARG A 52 5.17 32.16 -1.45
C ARG A 52 4.92 31.73 -2.90
N ASP A 53 4.53 30.48 -3.13
CA ASP A 53 4.30 29.98 -4.49
C ASP A 53 3.00 30.53 -5.04
N THR A 54 3.07 31.31 -6.09
CA THR A 54 1.90 31.88 -6.79
C THR A 54 1.15 30.82 -7.60
N ASN A 55 1.81 29.75 -8.01
CA ASN A 55 1.25 28.64 -8.79
C ASN A 55 0.90 27.42 -7.92
N GLN A 56 0.85 27.59 -6.60
CA GLN A 56 0.57 26.47 -5.68
C GLN A 56 -0.70 25.70 -6.00
N GLN A 57 -1.71 26.35 -6.61
CA GLN A 57 -2.97 25.70 -6.95
C GLN A 57 -2.80 24.65 -8.04
N ASP A 58 -1.94 24.88 -9.03
CA ASP A 58 -1.78 24.03 -10.20
C ASP A 58 -1.29 22.62 -9.83
N TRP A 59 -0.26 22.55 -8.98
CA TRP A 59 0.31 21.26 -8.54
C TRP A 59 -0.40 20.67 -7.30
N MET A 60 -1.02 21.52 -6.44
CA MET A 60 -1.71 21.02 -5.25
C MET A 60 -3.09 20.45 -5.56
N PHE A 61 -3.87 21.11 -6.44
CA PHE A 61 -5.29 20.83 -6.61
C PHE A 61 -5.70 20.61 -8.07
N GLY A 62 -4.87 21.00 -9.01
CA GLY A 62 -5.18 21.07 -10.43
C GLY A 62 -5.98 22.30 -10.80
N ASN A 63 -5.92 22.68 -12.09
CA ASN A 63 -6.63 23.84 -12.64
C ASN A 63 -8.15 23.70 -12.54
N ASP A 64 -8.64 22.45 -12.55
CA ASP A 64 -10.05 22.08 -12.42
C ASP A 64 -10.54 22.03 -10.97
N MET A 65 -9.66 22.25 -9.99
CA MET A 65 -9.97 22.13 -8.56
C MET A 65 -10.52 20.74 -8.16
N ALA A 66 -10.27 19.68 -8.94
CA ALA A 66 -10.83 18.35 -8.74
C ALA A 66 -10.53 17.80 -7.33
N ALA A 67 -9.31 18.01 -6.85
CA ALA A 67 -8.91 17.62 -5.49
C ALA A 67 -9.69 18.35 -4.39
N TRP A 68 -10.34 19.48 -4.73
CA TRP A 68 -11.15 20.27 -3.80
C TRP A 68 -12.63 19.86 -3.80
N ILE A 69 -13.18 19.56 -4.97
CA ILE A 69 -14.63 19.38 -5.18
C ILE A 69 -15.08 17.99 -4.73
N ASP A 70 -14.26 16.99 -4.95
CA ASP A 70 -14.59 15.61 -4.59
C ASP A 70 -14.72 15.43 -3.07
N ARG A 71 -15.93 15.04 -2.65
CA ARG A 71 -16.28 14.76 -1.25
C ARG A 71 -16.12 13.28 -0.88
N ALA A 72 -15.72 12.42 -1.81
CA ALA A 72 -15.55 11.00 -1.53
C ALA A 72 -14.53 10.81 -0.39
N ALA A 73 -14.81 9.89 0.52
CA ALA A 73 -13.98 9.58 1.68
C ALA A 73 -12.73 8.73 1.31
N THR A 74 -12.23 8.89 0.09
CA THR A 74 -11.03 8.24 -0.40
C THR A 74 -9.78 9.05 -0.09
N SER A 75 -8.61 8.40 -0.16
CA SER A 75 -7.33 9.07 0.09
C SER A 75 -7.16 10.33 -0.77
N PRO A 76 -6.72 11.46 -0.20
CA PRO A 76 -6.44 12.67 -0.98
C PRO A 76 -5.36 12.45 -2.05
N LYS A 77 -4.50 11.44 -1.93
CA LYS A 77 -3.50 11.08 -2.94
C LYS A 77 -4.10 10.73 -4.31
N LEU A 78 -5.32 10.22 -4.34
CA LEU A 78 -6.03 9.90 -5.59
C LEU A 78 -6.42 11.13 -6.42
N ARG A 79 -6.37 12.31 -5.82
CA ARG A 79 -6.90 13.54 -6.39
C ARG A 79 -5.84 14.60 -6.68
N VAL A 80 -4.61 14.41 -6.20
CA VAL A 80 -3.55 15.42 -6.41
C VAL A 80 -2.94 15.28 -7.81
N PRO A 81 -2.72 16.38 -8.52
CA PRO A 81 -2.28 16.37 -9.93
C PRO A 81 -0.96 15.62 -10.14
N THR A 82 -0.01 15.76 -9.23
CA THR A 82 1.32 15.13 -9.31
C THR A 82 1.27 13.60 -9.30
N LEU A 83 0.21 13.01 -8.74
CA LEU A 83 0.00 11.55 -8.68
C LEU A 83 -1.07 11.04 -9.66
N ARG A 84 -1.64 11.91 -10.50
CA ARG A 84 -2.70 11.54 -11.45
C ARG A 84 -2.30 10.35 -12.33
N ALA A 85 -1.10 10.39 -12.89
CA ALA A 85 -0.57 9.32 -13.75
C ALA A 85 -0.45 7.97 -13.04
N VAL A 86 -0.45 7.93 -11.70
CA VAL A 86 -0.41 6.67 -10.94
C VAL A 86 -1.73 5.91 -11.04
N PHE A 87 -2.86 6.62 -11.01
CA PHE A 87 -4.18 6.00 -10.82
C PHE A 87 -5.04 6.00 -12.07
N GLU A 88 -4.78 6.92 -13.02
CA GLU A 88 -5.65 7.18 -14.17
C GLU A 88 -5.72 5.97 -15.13
N GLY A 89 -6.95 5.60 -15.50
CA GLY A 89 -7.22 4.59 -16.53
C GLY A 89 -7.03 3.13 -16.07
N PHE A 90 -6.78 2.87 -14.77
CA PHE A 90 -6.50 1.51 -14.30
C PHE A 90 -7.69 0.55 -14.48
N ALA A 91 -8.87 0.96 -14.06
CA ALA A 91 -10.06 0.11 -14.12
C ALA A 91 -10.48 -0.17 -15.58
N GLU A 92 -10.44 0.86 -16.41
CA GLU A 92 -10.77 0.79 -17.84
C GLU A 92 -9.82 -0.13 -18.58
N ALA A 93 -8.51 0.06 -18.41
CA ALA A 93 -7.48 -0.73 -19.09
C ALA A 93 -7.54 -2.23 -18.72
N ASN A 94 -7.91 -2.54 -17.48
CA ASN A 94 -8.02 -3.92 -17.01
C ASN A 94 -9.44 -4.50 -17.13
N ARG A 95 -10.41 -3.72 -17.62
CA ARG A 95 -11.83 -4.10 -17.71
C ARG A 95 -12.38 -4.54 -16.34
N ILE A 96 -12.29 -3.64 -15.35
CA ILE A 96 -12.77 -3.87 -13.99
C ILE A 96 -14.00 -3.00 -13.75
N GLU A 97 -15.09 -3.62 -13.33
CA GLU A 97 -16.33 -2.97 -12.88
C GLU A 97 -16.57 -3.27 -11.40
N THR A 98 -17.14 -2.31 -10.67
CA THR A 98 -17.35 -2.46 -9.24
C THR A 98 -18.76 -2.05 -8.81
N ASP A 99 -19.26 -2.74 -7.80
CA ASP A 99 -20.47 -2.40 -7.06
C ASP A 99 -20.13 -2.32 -5.58
N ASN A 100 -20.41 -1.18 -4.93
CA ASN A 100 -20.10 -0.90 -3.52
C ASN A 100 -18.64 -1.25 -3.13
N PHE A 101 -17.69 -1.06 -4.05
CA PHE A 101 -16.28 -1.35 -3.85
C PHE A 101 -15.40 -0.35 -4.61
N ALA A 102 -14.34 0.14 -4.00
CA ALA A 102 -13.34 0.96 -4.68
C ALA A 102 -12.21 0.08 -5.23
N ALA A 103 -12.13 -0.09 -6.55
CA ALA A 103 -11.02 -0.79 -7.20
C ALA A 103 -9.97 0.23 -7.66
N ILE A 104 -8.90 0.35 -6.91
CA ILE A 104 -7.81 1.29 -7.16
C ILE A 104 -6.55 0.52 -7.49
N GLY A 105 -5.90 0.86 -8.59
CA GLY A 105 -4.64 0.27 -9.02
C GLY A 105 -3.77 1.29 -9.72
N SER A 106 -2.72 0.84 -10.38
CA SER A 106 -1.77 1.72 -11.04
C SER A 106 -1.30 1.12 -12.36
N LEU A 107 -1.21 1.98 -13.38
CA LEU A 107 -0.56 1.66 -14.65
C LEU A 107 0.83 2.34 -14.77
N ALA A 108 1.29 3.00 -13.72
CA ALA A 108 2.59 3.67 -13.71
C ALA A 108 3.71 2.69 -13.31
N SER A 109 4.90 2.87 -13.86
CA SER A 109 6.11 2.14 -13.41
C SER A 109 6.32 2.33 -11.92
N GLY A 110 6.60 1.23 -11.21
CA GLY A 110 6.65 1.21 -9.75
C GLY A 110 5.29 1.00 -9.07
N GLY A 111 4.19 1.00 -9.84
CA GLY A 111 2.86 0.69 -9.34
C GLY A 111 2.40 1.62 -8.21
N LEU A 112 1.59 1.09 -7.31
CA LEU A 112 1.03 1.83 -6.16
C LEU A 112 2.08 2.31 -5.14
N SER A 113 3.34 1.83 -5.21
CA SER A 113 4.42 2.33 -4.36
C SER A 113 4.81 3.79 -4.64
N ASN A 114 4.36 4.36 -5.75
CA ASN A 114 4.50 5.81 -6.01
C ASN A 114 3.63 6.68 -5.08
N ALA A 115 2.59 6.10 -4.48
CA ALA A 115 1.57 6.85 -3.75
C ALA A 115 1.16 6.21 -2.41
N TRP A 116 1.90 5.23 -1.90
CA TRP A 116 1.56 4.55 -0.65
C TRP A 116 1.95 5.32 0.62
N GLY A 117 1.55 4.81 1.78
CA GLY A 117 1.89 5.39 3.08
C GLY A 117 3.23 4.92 3.64
N CYS A 118 3.97 4.08 2.93
CA CYS A 118 5.27 3.50 3.30
C CYS A 118 5.28 2.72 4.63
N GLY A 119 4.13 2.43 5.23
CA GLY A 119 4.07 1.57 6.40
C GLY A 119 4.52 0.15 6.08
N VAL A 120 5.39 -0.42 6.90
CA VAL A 120 5.93 -1.76 6.72
C VAL A 120 5.85 -2.57 8.00
N ALA A 121 5.61 -3.87 7.84
CA ALA A 121 5.62 -4.84 8.91
C ALA A 121 6.02 -6.21 8.34
N ARG A 122 6.61 -7.03 9.18
CA ARG A 122 6.75 -8.45 8.94
C ARG A 122 5.51 -9.16 9.52
N TYR A 123 4.90 -10.04 8.77
CA TYR A 123 3.90 -10.96 9.33
C TYR A 123 4.59 -11.90 10.31
N ASP A 124 3.98 -12.15 11.43
CA ASP A 124 4.46 -13.11 12.41
C ASP A 124 3.95 -14.55 12.10
N ARG A 125 4.30 -15.50 12.98
CA ARG A 125 3.92 -16.91 12.78
C ARG A 125 2.41 -17.13 12.77
N ASP A 126 1.67 -16.39 13.60
CA ASP A 126 0.20 -16.52 13.68
C ASP A 126 -0.44 -15.99 12.41
N GLU A 127 0.04 -14.88 11.89
CA GLU A 127 -0.45 -14.26 10.63
C GLU A 127 -0.10 -15.11 9.40
N MET A 128 0.96 -15.90 9.49
CA MET A 128 1.38 -16.80 8.42
C MET A 128 0.87 -18.24 8.58
N ALA A 129 0.06 -18.55 9.58
CA ALA A 129 -0.40 -19.91 9.85
C ALA A 129 -1.19 -20.57 8.69
N ALA A 130 -1.83 -19.77 7.84
CA ALA A 130 -2.56 -20.24 6.67
C ALA A 130 -1.69 -20.43 5.42
N PHE A 131 -0.41 -19.99 5.44
CA PHE A 131 0.51 -20.13 4.30
C PHE A 131 1.10 -21.53 4.27
N PRO A 132 1.26 -22.18 3.08
CA PRO A 132 1.74 -23.56 2.96
C PRO A 132 3.27 -23.68 3.03
N PHE A 133 3.95 -22.81 3.78
CA PHE A 133 5.38 -22.82 4.01
C PHE A 133 5.72 -22.20 5.37
N ALA A 134 6.92 -22.47 5.90
CA ALA A 134 7.30 -21.99 7.21
C ALA A 134 7.64 -20.50 7.20
N HIS A 135 7.27 -19.79 8.28
CA HIS A 135 7.61 -18.37 8.45
C HIS A 135 9.11 -18.08 8.27
N ALA A 136 9.98 -18.99 8.75
CA ALA A 136 11.44 -18.84 8.63
C ALA A 136 11.95 -18.90 7.18
N ASP A 137 11.19 -19.47 6.24
CA ASP A 137 11.56 -19.53 4.82
C ASP A 137 11.65 -18.12 4.17
N LEU A 138 11.11 -17.11 4.84
CA LEU A 138 11.18 -15.71 4.39
C LEU A 138 12.33 -14.91 5.02
N ASP A 139 13.10 -15.44 5.99
CA ASP A 139 14.09 -14.66 6.73
C ASP A 139 15.15 -14.03 5.83
N ALA A 140 15.71 -14.82 4.90
CA ALA A 140 16.70 -14.33 3.94
C ALA A 140 16.12 -13.26 2.99
N SER A 141 14.88 -13.43 2.57
CA SER A 141 14.19 -12.50 1.69
C SER A 141 13.77 -11.22 2.43
N PHE A 142 13.32 -11.30 3.67
CA PHE A 142 13.09 -10.11 4.50
C PHE A 142 14.37 -9.30 4.68
N ALA A 143 15.49 -9.94 4.99
CA ALA A 143 16.78 -9.28 5.13
C ALA A 143 17.22 -8.59 3.82
N ALA A 144 17.11 -9.28 2.69
CA ALA A 144 17.49 -8.74 1.38
C ALA A 144 16.64 -7.55 0.98
N VAL A 145 15.32 -7.68 1.06
CA VAL A 145 14.37 -6.62 0.71
C VAL A 145 14.53 -5.42 1.64
N SER A 146 14.59 -5.64 2.96
CA SER A 146 14.70 -4.54 3.95
C SER A 146 15.96 -3.69 3.75
N ARG A 147 17.11 -4.33 3.46
CA ARG A 147 18.36 -3.62 3.16
C ARG A 147 18.29 -2.84 1.85
N ARG A 148 17.65 -3.42 0.83
CA ARG A 148 17.52 -2.82 -0.49
C ARG A 148 16.62 -1.58 -0.50
N ILE A 149 15.47 -1.63 0.20
CA ILE A 149 14.51 -0.51 0.21
C ILE A 149 14.84 0.54 1.27
N GLY A 150 15.57 0.18 2.33
CA GLY A 150 15.88 1.04 3.47
C GLY A 150 14.66 1.29 4.36
N LEU A 151 14.81 1.00 5.64
CA LEU A 151 13.75 1.11 6.65
C LEU A 151 14.13 2.10 7.74
N SER A 152 13.14 2.74 8.34
CA SER A 152 13.31 3.62 9.50
C SER A 152 12.20 3.43 10.52
N GLY A 153 12.39 4.03 11.69
CA GLY A 153 11.40 3.99 12.77
C GLY A 153 11.80 3.08 13.93
N ARG A 154 13.01 2.49 13.92
CA ARG A 154 13.49 1.68 15.05
C ARG A 154 13.32 2.43 16.37
N ALA A 155 12.74 1.77 17.34
CA ALA A 155 12.56 2.28 18.69
C ALA A 155 12.35 1.13 19.68
N GLU A 156 12.88 1.27 20.89
CA GLU A 156 12.56 0.38 22.01
C GLU A 156 11.17 0.76 22.55
N ASP A 157 10.12 0.24 21.93
CA ASP A 157 8.74 0.58 22.22
C ASP A 157 7.82 -0.66 22.29
N ALA A 158 6.53 -0.44 22.52
CA ALA A 158 5.56 -1.51 22.63
C ALA A 158 5.29 -2.26 21.31
N LEU A 159 5.83 -1.82 20.17
CA LEU A 159 5.59 -2.38 18.85
C LEU A 159 6.83 -3.03 18.19
N GLY A 160 7.98 -3.12 18.89
CA GLY A 160 9.18 -3.75 18.36
C GLY A 160 8.92 -5.15 17.83
N ASP A 161 8.44 -6.04 18.69
CA ASP A 161 8.09 -7.43 18.31
C ASP A 161 6.96 -7.50 17.30
N TYR A 162 5.99 -6.58 17.40
CA TYR A 162 4.84 -6.50 16.49
C TYR A 162 5.26 -6.25 15.05
N PHE A 163 6.24 -5.38 14.83
CA PHE A 163 6.75 -5.10 13.49
C PHE A 163 7.82 -6.11 13.04
N GLY A 164 8.67 -6.58 13.95
CA GLY A 164 9.74 -7.54 13.67
C GLY A 164 10.81 -7.02 12.70
N LEU A 165 11.11 -5.70 12.71
CA LEU A 165 11.95 -5.03 11.71
C LEU A 165 13.14 -4.26 12.29
N ASP A 166 13.28 -4.21 13.63
CA ASP A 166 14.24 -3.32 14.29
C ASP A 166 15.71 -3.68 14.00
N GLU A 167 15.98 -4.91 13.57
CA GLU A 167 17.30 -5.34 13.08
C GLU A 167 17.75 -4.57 11.82
N TRP A 168 16.80 -4.22 10.92
CA TRP A 168 17.08 -3.58 9.64
C TRP A 168 16.70 -2.11 9.60
N ALA A 169 15.91 -1.64 10.55
CA ALA A 169 15.41 -0.28 10.56
C ALA A 169 16.43 0.69 11.20
N GLY A 170 16.69 1.80 10.51
CA GLY A 170 17.39 2.95 11.07
C GLY A 170 16.52 3.75 12.05
N ALA A 171 17.11 4.80 12.64
CA ALA A 171 16.36 5.73 13.47
C ALA A 171 15.19 6.36 12.71
N GLY A 172 14.06 6.55 13.35
CA GLY A 172 12.92 7.24 12.78
C GLY A 172 13.13 8.76 12.72
N PRO A 173 12.45 9.44 11.79
CA PRO A 173 12.45 10.91 11.77
C PRO A 173 11.86 11.48 13.07
N PRO A 174 12.13 12.76 13.40
CA PRO A 174 11.61 13.38 14.61
C PRO A 174 10.08 13.35 14.66
N LEU A 175 9.54 13.16 15.85
CA LEU A 175 8.09 13.28 16.09
C LEU A 175 7.72 14.75 16.27
N ASP A 176 6.53 15.14 15.82
CA ASP A 176 5.98 16.43 16.22
C ASP A 176 5.58 16.45 17.70
N GLU A 177 5.23 17.63 18.21
CA GLU A 177 4.93 17.81 19.63
C GLU A 177 3.72 16.98 20.11
N ASN A 178 2.70 16.80 19.26
CA ASN A 178 1.52 16.01 19.61
C ASN A 178 1.83 14.52 19.66
N ALA A 179 2.51 14.00 18.65
CA ALA A 179 2.92 12.60 18.61
C ALA A 179 3.92 12.28 19.73
N ALA A 180 4.93 13.16 19.95
CA ALA A 180 5.87 13.02 21.04
C ALA A 180 5.18 13.10 22.41
N GLY A 181 4.20 13.98 22.57
CA GLY A 181 3.40 14.10 23.79
C GLY A 181 2.53 12.88 24.05
N LEU A 182 1.94 12.31 23.00
CA LEU A 182 1.09 11.13 23.10
C LEU A 182 1.90 9.90 23.52
N ILE A 183 3.02 9.62 22.84
CA ILE A 183 3.84 8.45 23.17
C ILE A 183 4.45 8.54 24.57
N ARG A 184 4.97 9.70 25.01
CA ARG A 184 5.48 9.88 26.38
C ARG A 184 4.41 9.59 27.44
N ARG A 185 3.16 10.04 27.22
CA ARG A 185 2.07 9.77 28.17
C ARG A 185 1.63 8.30 28.15
N TYR A 186 1.68 7.66 26.97
CA TYR A 186 1.43 6.24 26.85
C TYR A 186 2.46 5.44 27.66
N GLU A 187 3.75 5.70 27.48
CA GLU A 187 4.80 5.00 28.22
C GLU A 187 4.67 5.20 29.75
N ALA A 188 4.39 6.43 30.18
CA ALA A 188 4.19 6.72 31.60
C ALA A 188 2.93 6.07 32.21
N ARG A 189 2.00 5.60 31.38
CA ARG A 189 0.70 5.08 31.83
C ARG A 189 0.37 3.71 31.27
N ARG A 190 1.36 2.93 30.81
CA ARG A 190 1.15 1.63 30.13
C ARG A 190 0.24 0.66 30.90
N SER A 191 0.30 0.65 32.22
CA SER A 191 -0.53 -0.20 33.09
C SER A 191 -1.95 0.33 33.33
N HIS A 192 -2.28 1.52 32.81
CA HIS A 192 -3.60 2.09 33.03
C HIS A 192 -4.68 1.26 32.32
N LYS A 193 -5.78 0.93 33.02
CA LYS A 193 -6.86 0.04 32.53
C LYS A 193 -7.46 0.47 31.16
N ALA A 194 -7.50 1.79 30.89
CA ALA A 194 -8.01 2.30 29.61
C ALA A 194 -7.10 2.01 28.40
N LEU A 195 -5.87 1.55 28.64
CA LEU A 195 -4.87 1.22 27.60
C LEU A 195 -4.72 -0.29 27.42
N GLN A 196 -5.49 -1.08 28.16
CA GLN A 196 -5.43 -2.54 28.07
C GLN A 196 -5.76 -3.01 26.64
N GLY A 197 -4.90 -3.87 26.08
CA GLY A 197 -5.04 -4.36 24.71
C GLY A 197 -4.66 -3.36 23.62
N LEU A 198 -4.35 -2.11 23.94
CA LEU A 198 -3.82 -1.11 23.01
C LEU A 198 -2.31 -1.01 23.15
N ARG A 199 -1.59 -1.23 22.07
CA ARG A 199 -0.15 -1.03 21.94
C ARG A 199 0.09 0.21 21.07
N LEU A 200 0.98 1.09 21.48
CA LEU A 200 1.34 2.32 20.75
C LEU A 200 2.86 2.41 20.69
N GLY A 201 3.38 2.77 19.51
CA GLY A 201 4.80 2.93 19.29
C GLY A 201 5.08 3.77 18.05
N ARG A 202 6.34 3.87 17.65
CA ARG A 202 6.73 4.56 16.42
C ARG A 202 6.30 3.75 15.19
N ALA A 203 5.94 4.46 14.13
CA ALA A 203 5.70 3.82 12.84
C ALA A 203 7.01 3.26 12.27
N ARG A 204 6.96 2.07 11.66
CA ARG A 204 8.05 1.50 10.86
C ARG A 204 7.74 1.78 9.39
N LEU A 205 8.67 2.39 8.69
CA LEU A 205 8.44 2.96 7.36
C LEU A 205 9.54 2.56 6.38
N ALA A 206 9.18 2.33 5.12
CA ALA A 206 10.12 2.28 4.00
C ALA A 206 10.52 3.73 3.61
N LEU A 207 11.23 4.38 4.54
CA LEU A 207 11.66 5.77 4.48
C LEU A 207 13.14 5.84 4.87
N LEU A 208 13.94 6.55 4.10
CA LEU A 208 15.36 6.74 4.39
C LEU A 208 15.59 7.81 5.45
N SER A 209 16.29 7.45 6.52
CA SER A 209 16.89 8.38 7.50
C SER A 209 18.37 8.70 7.20
N SER A 210 19.00 7.96 6.29
CA SER A 210 20.33 8.19 5.72
C SER A 210 20.31 7.89 4.23
N ASN A 211 21.27 8.40 3.47
CA ASN A 211 21.34 8.17 2.02
C ASN A 211 21.58 6.67 1.72
N LEU A 212 20.98 6.17 0.64
CA LEU A 212 21.12 4.80 0.14
C LEU A 212 21.19 4.81 -1.39
N GLY A 213 22.35 4.50 -1.94
CA GLY A 213 22.59 4.60 -3.40
C GLY A 213 22.30 6.00 -3.91
N GLN A 214 21.46 6.12 -4.93
CA GLN A 214 21.02 7.40 -5.49
C GLN A 214 19.90 8.09 -4.69
N ARG A 215 19.29 7.37 -3.77
CA ARG A 215 18.20 7.87 -2.94
C ARG A 215 18.75 8.65 -1.74
N GLN A 216 18.22 9.83 -1.50
CA GLN A 216 18.64 10.69 -0.40
C GLN A 216 17.74 10.54 0.81
N SER A 217 18.28 10.84 2.00
CA SER A 217 17.52 10.87 3.24
C SER A 217 16.39 11.90 3.23
N CYS A 218 15.36 11.68 4.03
CA CYS A 218 14.25 12.61 4.20
C CYS A 218 14.74 13.95 4.77
N ASP A 219 14.33 15.04 4.13
CA ASP A 219 14.62 16.43 4.53
C ASP A 219 13.45 17.08 5.30
N LEU A 220 12.39 16.33 5.57
CA LEU A 220 11.19 16.82 6.25
C LEU A 220 10.47 17.95 5.50
N SER A 221 10.63 18.06 4.18
CA SER A 221 9.98 19.09 3.35
C SER A 221 8.45 19.09 3.42
N GLY A 222 7.84 18.03 3.93
CA GLY A 222 6.39 17.95 4.14
C GLY A 222 5.55 17.72 2.87
N LEU A 223 6.17 17.46 1.72
CA LEU A 223 5.51 17.29 0.42
C LEU A 223 5.05 15.87 0.11
N CYS A 224 5.06 14.95 1.08
CA CYS A 224 4.83 13.51 0.87
C CYS A 224 3.46 13.17 0.24
N LEU A 225 2.46 14.04 0.37
CA LEU A 225 1.16 13.86 -0.29
C LEU A 225 1.28 13.92 -1.81
N TRP A 226 2.18 14.75 -2.33
CA TRP A 226 2.37 15.01 -3.75
C TRP A 226 3.54 14.24 -4.38
N GLY A 227 4.27 13.47 -3.58
CA GLY A 227 5.44 12.69 -3.99
C GLY A 227 6.71 13.05 -3.20
N CYS A 228 7.82 12.39 -3.53
CA CYS A 228 9.10 12.58 -2.85
C CYS A 228 10.22 12.80 -3.86
N ARG A 229 10.68 14.04 -4.04
CA ARG A 229 11.78 14.37 -4.98
C ARG A 229 13.11 13.71 -4.61
N ARG A 230 13.36 13.50 -3.32
CA ARG A 230 14.62 12.91 -2.81
C ARG A 230 14.65 11.39 -2.92
N GLY A 231 13.53 10.76 -3.26
CA GLY A 231 13.43 9.30 -3.22
C GLY A 231 13.51 8.71 -1.81
N ALA A 232 13.38 9.54 -0.76
CA ALA A 232 13.41 9.07 0.63
C ALA A 232 12.26 8.10 0.93
N LEU A 233 11.05 8.40 0.46
CA LEU A 233 9.95 7.44 0.43
C LEU A 233 10.23 6.42 -0.67
N TYR A 234 10.21 5.14 -0.33
CA TYR A 234 10.45 4.07 -1.29
C TYR A 234 9.36 4.03 -2.36
N SER A 235 9.81 3.94 -3.61
CA SER A 235 9.00 3.51 -4.77
C SER A 235 9.79 2.49 -5.57
N ALA A 236 9.14 1.43 -6.02
CA ALA A 236 9.78 0.41 -6.84
C ALA A 236 10.33 0.96 -8.17
N ALA A 237 9.77 2.08 -8.67
CA ALA A 237 10.31 2.76 -9.83
C ALA A 237 11.77 3.21 -9.65
N GLN A 238 12.21 3.44 -8.41
CA GLN A 238 13.59 3.86 -8.10
C GLN A 238 14.61 2.73 -8.28
N GLU A 239 14.17 1.48 -8.30
CA GLU A 239 15.03 0.32 -8.50
C GLU A 239 15.21 -0.04 -9.98
N LEU A 240 14.34 0.42 -10.87
CA LEU A 240 14.34 0.02 -12.28
C LEU A 240 15.66 0.35 -13.01
N PRO A 241 16.26 1.55 -12.84
CA PRO A 241 17.54 1.84 -13.47
C PRO A 241 18.68 0.92 -13.02
N GLU A 242 18.66 0.47 -11.77
CA GLU A 242 19.69 -0.45 -11.26
C GLU A 242 19.43 -1.89 -11.76
N LEU A 243 18.18 -2.31 -11.91
CA LEU A 243 17.83 -3.59 -12.55
C LEU A 243 18.25 -3.62 -14.02
N GLU A 244 18.06 -2.53 -14.77
CA GLU A 244 18.51 -2.43 -16.16
C GLU A 244 20.04 -2.50 -16.26
N LYS A 245 20.77 -1.78 -15.39
CA LYS A 245 22.24 -1.88 -15.30
C LYS A 245 22.70 -3.30 -14.96
N ALA A 246 21.93 -4.03 -14.16
CA ALA A 246 22.21 -5.41 -13.81
C ALA A 246 21.86 -6.43 -14.92
N GLY A 247 21.22 -5.98 -16.02
CA GLY A 247 20.94 -6.80 -17.21
C GLY A 247 19.46 -7.10 -17.45
N ALA A 248 18.53 -6.58 -16.64
CA ALA A 248 17.11 -6.66 -16.95
C ALA A 248 16.76 -5.84 -18.20
N ARG A 249 15.78 -6.29 -18.95
CA ARG A 249 15.18 -5.51 -20.04
C ARG A 249 13.80 -5.01 -19.64
N MET A 250 13.39 -3.85 -20.16
CA MET A 250 12.08 -3.29 -19.90
C MET A 250 11.32 -3.04 -21.19
N ARG A 251 10.00 -3.29 -21.15
CA ARG A 251 9.03 -2.90 -22.16
C ARG A 251 7.86 -2.21 -21.47
N THR A 252 7.74 -0.91 -21.67
CA THR A 252 6.66 -0.09 -21.13
C THR A 252 5.53 0.12 -22.13
N GLY A 253 4.39 0.64 -21.68
CA GLY A 253 3.23 0.96 -22.53
C GLY A 253 2.37 -0.23 -22.91
N VAL A 254 2.56 -1.39 -22.32
CA VAL A 254 1.81 -2.62 -22.66
C VAL A 254 0.87 -3.00 -21.51
N VAL A 255 -0.42 -3.00 -21.79
CA VAL A 255 -1.43 -3.64 -20.93
C VAL A 255 -1.58 -5.10 -21.34
N VAL A 256 -1.22 -6.00 -20.45
CA VAL A 256 -1.36 -7.45 -20.67
C VAL A 256 -2.81 -7.87 -20.44
N ASP A 257 -3.34 -8.67 -21.36
CA ASP A 257 -4.72 -9.16 -21.30
C ASP A 257 -4.81 -10.60 -20.78
N HIS A 258 -4.07 -11.52 -21.39
CA HIS A 258 -4.04 -12.94 -21.03
C HIS A 258 -2.75 -13.62 -21.48
N ILE A 259 -2.58 -14.86 -21.07
CA ILE A 259 -1.43 -15.71 -21.39
C ILE A 259 -1.92 -16.98 -22.07
N GLU A 260 -1.31 -17.36 -23.19
CA GLU A 260 -1.62 -18.55 -23.97
C GLU A 260 -0.47 -19.54 -23.90
N LYS A 261 -0.77 -20.84 -23.75
CA LYS A 261 0.23 -21.90 -23.74
C LYS A 261 0.74 -22.19 -25.15
N LEU A 262 2.05 -22.31 -25.31
CA LEU A 262 2.74 -22.79 -26.51
C LEU A 262 3.23 -24.24 -26.32
N GLU A 263 3.76 -24.87 -27.36
CA GLU A 263 4.44 -26.17 -27.24
C GLU A 263 5.61 -26.09 -26.24
N ALA A 264 6.36 -24.99 -26.30
CA ALA A 264 7.44 -24.70 -25.35
C ALA A 264 7.28 -23.29 -24.77
N GLY A 265 6.79 -23.19 -23.53
CA GLY A 265 6.60 -21.91 -22.84
C GLY A 265 5.24 -21.27 -23.08
N TRP A 266 5.22 -19.94 -23.10
CA TRP A 266 4.02 -19.12 -23.00
C TRP A 266 4.08 -17.92 -23.95
N ARG A 267 2.93 -17.52 -24.46
CA ARG A 267 2.72 -16.26 -25.19
C ARG A 267 1.88 -15.31 -24.34
N VAL A 268 2.45 -14.16 -24.04
CA VAL A 268 1.77 -13.06 -23.32
C VAL A 268 1.11 -12.17 -24.36
N HIS A 269 -0.21 -12.04 -24.31
CA HIS A 269 -1.01 -11.18 -25.16
C HIS A 269 -1.30 -9.87 -24.45
N GLY A 270 -1.12 -8.77 -25.15
CA GLY A 270 -1.38 -7.43 -24.62
C GLY A 270 -1.72 -6.42 -25.71
N VAL A 271 -1.94 -5.19 -25.27
CA VAL A 271 -2.28 -4.06 -26.13
C VAL A 271 -1.35 -2.89 -25.81
N GLU A 272 -0.77 -2.28 -26.83
CA GLU A 272 0.00 -1.03 -26.72
C GLU A 272 -0.95 0.12 -26.34
N ARG A 273 -0.74 0.77 -25.20
CA ARG A 273 -1.62 1.85 -24.70
C ARG A 273 -1.68 3.06 -25.61
N SER A 274 -0.60 3.38 -26.30
CA SER A 274 -0.51 4.57 -27.16
C SER A 274 -1.26 4.42 -28.49
N THR A 275 -1.37 3.20 -29.01
CA THR A 275 -1.92 2.93 -30.36
C THR A 275 -3.15 2.04 -30.35
N GLY A 276 -3.40 1.30 -29.26
CA GLY A 276 -4.41 0.25 -29.21
C GLY A 276 -4.03 -1.02 -30.01
N ALA A 277 -2.81 -1.09 -30.55
CA ALA A 277 -2.37 -2.21 -31.35
C ALA A 277 -2.13 -3.46 -30.49
N PRO A 278 -2.55 -4.66 -30.95
CA PRO A 278 -2.23 -5.90 -30.28
C PRO A 278 -0.72 -6.17 -30.32
N THR A 279 -0.20 -6.72 -29.24
CA THR A 279 1.20 -7.10 -29.12
C THR A 279 1.34 -8.44 -28.43
N VAL A 280 2.41 -9.18 -28.75
CA VAL A 280 2.71 -10.47 -28.17
C VAL A 280 4.17 -10.54 -27.71
N ILE A 281 4.41 -11.28 -26.62
CA ILE A 281 5.75 -11.53 -26.07
C ILE A 281 5.84 -13.01 -25.72
N GLU A 282 6.93 -13.66 -26.11
CA GLU A 282 7.14 -15.08 -25.81
C GLU A 282 8.12 -15.25 -24.64
N ALA A 283 7.81 -16.18 -23.74
CA ALA A 283 8.58 -16.48 -22.55
C ALA A 283 8.57 -17.97 -22.24
N ARG A 284 9.65 -18.46 -21.64
CA ARG A 284 9.68 -19.81 -21.08
C ARG A 284 8.89 -19.89 -19.78
N ARG A 285 8.98 -18.85 -18.94
CA ARG A 285 8.24 -18.69 -17.69
C ARG A 285 7.64 -17.29 -17.61
N VAL A 286 6.51 -17.16 -16.94
CA VAL A 286 5.83 -15.87 -16.73
C VAL A 286 5.61 -15.66 -15.23
N VAL A 287 5.88 -14.45 -14.75
CA VAL A 287 5.58 -14.01 -13.37
C VAL A 287 4.56 -12.87 -13.44
N LEU A 288 3.36 -13.09 -12.90
CA LEU A 288 2.34 -12.06 -12.75
C LEU A 288 2.58 -11.26 -11.46
N ALA A 289 2.78 -9.96 -11.61
CA ALA A 289 3.04 -8.99 -10.55
C ALA A 289 2.34 -7.65 -10.82
N ALA A 290 1.21 -7.69 -11.56
CA ALA A 290 0.46 -6.52 -12.02
C ALA A 290 -0.39 -5.85 -10.92
N GLY A 291 -0.31 -6.36 -9.69
CA GLY A 291 -1.17 -6.02 -8.55
C GLY A 291 -2.44 -6.86 -8.55
N THR A 292 -2.90 -7.21 -7.36
CA THR A 292 -3.92 -8.26 -7.12
C THR A 292 -5.07 -8.25 -8.13
N LEU A 293 -5.71 -7.09 -8.38
CA LEU A 293 -6.90 -7.04 -9.24
C LEU A 293 -6.56 -7.27 -10.72
N ALA A 294 -5.50 -6.65 -11.24
CA ALA A 294 -5.07 -6.85 -12.62
C ALA A 294 -4.49 -8.26 -12.83
N THR A 295 -3.68 -8.75 -11.88
CA THR A 295 -3.18 -10.14 -11.88
C THR A 295 -4.33 -11.15 -11.92
N THR A 296 -5.38 -10.93 -11.13
CA THR A 296 -6.58 -11.78 -11.13
C THR A 296 -7.26 -11.78 -12.50
N ALA A 297 -7.47 -10.60 -13.09
CA ALA A 297 -8.09 -10.47 -14.40
C ALA A 297 -7.30 -11.23 -15.48
N ILE A 298 -5.96 -11.06 -15.50
CA ILE A 298 -5.06 -11.76 -16.44
C ILE A 298 -5.12 -13.28 -16.22
N ALA A 299 -4.94 -13.74 -14.97
CA ALA A 299 -4.93 -15.16 -14.65
C ALA A 299 -6.26 -15.85 -14.98
N TRP A 300 -7.39 -15.23 -14.60
CA TRP A 300 -8.71 -15.82 -14.85
C TRP A 300 -9.10 -15.84 -16.32
N ARG A 301 -8.71 -14.80 -17.11
CA ARG A 301 -8.88 -14.86 -18.58
C ARG A 301 -8.06 -15.98 -19.20
N SER A 302 -6.81 -16.16 -18.76
CA SER A 302 -5.91 -17.21 -19.23
C SER A 302 -6.43 -18.61 -18.90
N LEU A 303 -6.97 -18.81 -17.70
CA LEU A 303 -7.60 -20.06 -17.25
C LEU A 303 -9.03 -20.26 -17.81
N ARG A 304 -9.62 -19.26 -18.48
CA ARG A 304 -11.04 -19.24 -18.87
C ARG A 304 -11.98 -19.49 -17.69
N HIS A 305 -11.64 -18.89 -16.55
CA HIS A 305 -12.37 -19.05 -15.27
C HIS A 305 -13.63 -18.16 -15.24
N TYR A 306 -14.49 -18.31 -16.25
CA TYR A 306 -15.68 -17.50 -16.41
C TYR A 306 -16.82 -17.91 -15.48
N GLU A 307 -17.63 -16.93 -15.06
CA GLU A 307 -18.86 -17.07 -14.26
C GLU A 307 -18.67 -17.81 -12.92
N LYS A 308 -17.42 -17.96 -12.47
CA LYS A 308 -17.10 -18.52 -11.17
C LYS A 308 -16.80 -17.42 -10.17
N SER A 309 -17.39 -17.52 -8.98
CA SER A 309 -17.16 -16.57 -7.92
C SER A 309 -15.87 -16.89 -7.16
N GLY A 310 -14.98 -15.89 -7.07
CA GLY A 310 -13.82 -15.92 -6.19
C GLY A 310 -13.94 -14.87 -5.08
N ARG A 311 -13.19 -15.04 -4.01
CA ARG A 311 -13.12 -14.04 -2.94
C ARG A 311 -12.11 -12.95 -3.28
N VAL A 312 -12.33 -11.76 -2.70
CA VAL A 312 -11.34 -10.69 -2.65
C VAL A 312 -11.15 -10.31 -1.18
N LEU A 313 -9.93 -10.30 -0.71
CA LEU A 313 -9.60 -9.80 0.63
C LEU A 313 -9.25 -8.32 0.53
N SER A 314 -9.75 -7.51 1.48
CA SER A 314 -9.44 -6.10 1.63
C SER A 314 -9.62 -5.72 3.10
N ASN A 315 -8.80 -4.81 3.62
CA ASN A 315 -8.88 -4.40 5.01
C ASN A 315 -9.90 -3.28 5.19
N PRO A 316 -11.04 -3.49 5.85
CA PRO A 316 -11.93 -2.39 6.18
C PRO A 316 -11.20 -1.31 6.96
N THR A 317 -11.46 -0.04 6.65
CA THR A 317 -10.79 1.10 7.27
C THR A 317 -11.71 1.96 8.10
N ALA A 318 -11.12 2.65 9.08
CA ALA A 318 -11.76 3.75 9.78
C ALA A 318 -10.77 4.90 9.96
N ALA A 319 -11.28 6.13 9.98
CA ALA A 319 -10.50 7.33 10.27
C ALA A 319 -11.08 8.05 11.48
N PHE A 320 -10.24 8.78 12.21
CA PHE A 320 -10.66 9.56 13.37
C PHE A 320 -9.67 10.70 13.66
N LEU A 321 -10.13 11.69 14.46
CA LEU A 321 -9.30 12.80 14.88
C LEU A 321 -9.10 12.79 16.40
N LEU A 322 -7.85 12.95 16.83
CA LEU A 322 -7.46 13.15 18.22
C LEU A 322 -7.12 14.62 18.44
N LEU A 323 -7.76 15.26 19.39
CA LEU A 323 -7.51 16.64 19.78
C LEU A 323 -6.79 16.70 21.13
N ARG A 324 -5.69 17.42 21.21
CA ARG A 324 -4.99 17.77 22.44
C ARG A 324 -5.43 19.15 22.90
N ALA A 325 -6.13 19.25 24.03
CA ALA A 325 -6.71 20.51 24.51
C ALA A 325 -5.69 21.61 24.89
N ALA A 326 -4.40 21.25 25.02
CA ALA A 326 -3.38 22.14 25.64
C ALA A 326 -2.70 23.13 24.67
N LEU A 327 -2.98 23.12 23.35
CA LEU A 327 -2.21 23.89 22.35
C LEU A 327 -3.07 24.57 21.27
N PRO A 328 -4.15 25.28 21.63
CA PRO A 328 -4.97 25.93 20.60
C PRO A 328 -4.20 27.09 19.92
N GLY A 329 -4.38 27.23 18.62
CA GLY A 329 -3.93 28.40 17.87
C GLY A 329 -2.46 28.49 17.50
N ARG A 330 -1.65 27.47 17.79
CA ARG A 330 -0.25 27.45 17.34
C ARG A 330 -0.15 27.32 15.83
N ALA A 331 0.83 27.98 15.23
CA ALA A 331 1.14 27.79 13.81
C ALA A 331 1.74 26.38 13.58
N PRO A 332 1.43 25.72 12.46
CA PRO A 332 2.12 24.50 12.08
C PRO A 332 3.61 24.76 11.90
N VAL A 333 4.44 23.79 12.26
CA VAL A 333 5.90 23.84 12.11
C VAL A 333 6.31 22.79 11.06
N PRO A 334 7.46 22.98 10.39
CA PRO A 334 8.04 21.96 9.52
C PRO A 334 8.16 20.61 10.23
N GLY A 335 7.87 19.54 9.53
CA GLY A 335 7.89 18.21 10.14
C GLY A 335 7.44 17.10 9.19
N PRO A 336 7.34 15.86 9.68
CA PRO A 336 6.99 14.72 8.86
C PRO A 336 5.51 14.75 8.42
N ALA A 337 5.27 14.54 7.12
CA ALA A 337 3.93 14.46 6.53
C ALA A 337 3.45 13.00 6.32
N PHE A 338 3.95 12.06 7.09
CA PHE A 338 3.63 10.64 7.05
C PHE A 338 3.30 10.13 8.46
N ALA A 339 3.00 8.83 8.59
CA ALA A 339 2.73 8.18 9.86
C ALA A 339 3.92 8.37 10.83
N GLN A 340 3.65 8.92 12.01
CA GLN A 340 4.66 9.14 13.04
C GLN A 340 4.60 8.05 14.11
N LEU A 341 3.38 7.69 14.50
CA LEU A 341 3.10 6.60 15.43
C LEU A 341 2.23 5.55 14.75
N SER A 342 2.33 4.34 15.22
CA SER A 342 1.41 3.25 14.92
C SER A 342 0.79 2.73 16.20
N PHE A 343 -0.36 2.09 16.04
CA PHE A 343 -1.00 1.35 17.12
C PHE A 343 -1.45 -0.03 16.65
N ALA A 344 -1.54 -0.94 17.60
CA ALA A 344 -2.19 -2.22 17.43
C ALA A 344 -3.17 -2.43 18.57
N HIS A 345 -4.34 -2.98 18.29
CA HIS A 345 -5.33 -3.34 19.30
C HIS A 345 -5.84 -4.76 19.05
N ARG A 346 -5.71 -5.61 20.05
CA ARG A 346 -6.28 -6.95 20.01
C ARG A 346 -7.67 -6.92 20.63
N PHE A 347 -8.68 -7.28 19.85
CA PHE A 347 -10.05 -7.44 20.33
C PHE A 347 -10.17 -8.68 21.24
N ALA A 348 -11.24 -8.75 22.03
CA ALA A 348 -11.51 -9.92 22.87
C ALA A 348 -11.73 -11.22 22.07
N SER A 349 -12.18 -11.11 20.83
CA SER A 349 -12.31 -12.19 19.83
C SER A 349 -10.98 -12.70 19.27
N GLY A 350 -9.86 -12.04 19.63
CA GLY A 350 -8.50 -12.39 19.18
C GLY A 350 -8.01 -11.64 17.95
N GLU A 351 -8.90 -11.01 17.19
CA GLU A 351 -8.54 -10.23 16.00
C GLU A 351 -7.68 -9.02 16.37
N LEU A 352 -6.85 -8.61 15.41
CA LEU A 352 -5.94 -7.49 15.55
C LEU A 352 -6.34 -6.36 14.61
N ALA A 353 -6.59 -5.16 15.14
CA ALA A 353 -6.62 -3.93 14.37
C ALA A 353 -5.23 -3.29 14.38
N HIS A 354 -4.83 -2.73 13.25
CA HIS A 354 -3.63 -1.92 13.08
C HIS A 354 -4.01 -0.51 12.67
N GLY A 355 -3.18 0.47 13.02
CA GLY A 355 -3.38 1.82 12.50
C GLY A 355 -2.19 2.73 12.70
N ALA A 356 -2.32 3.94 12.17
CA ALA A 356 -1.27 4.95 12.23
C ALA A 356 -1.84 6.30 12.65
N LEU A 357 -0.98 7.11 13.25
CA LEU A 357 -1.27 8.48 13.65
C LEU A 357 -0.28 9.44 12.97
N PHE A 358 -0.79 10.52 12.40
CA PHE A 358 0.02 11.53 11.72
C PHE A 358 -0.52 12.94 11.94
N SER A 359 0.32 13.95 11.70
CA SER A 359 -0.05 15.34 11.81
C SER A 359 -0.79 15.84 10.57
N PRO A 360 -1.86 16.62 10.71
CA PRO A 360 -2.53 17.26 9.57
C PRO A 360 -1.80 18.51 9.06
N GLY A 361 -0.71 18.94 9.71
CA GLY A 361 -0.04 20.23 9.42
C GLY A 361 0.51 20.36 7.99
N HIS A 362 0.77 19.24 7.33
CA HIS A 362 1.27 19.16 5.96
C HIS A 362 0.22 18.65 4.96
N LEU A 363 -1.05 18.75 5.35
CA LEU A 363 -2.19 18.45 4.48
C LEU A 363 -2.97 19.74 4.19
N PRO A 364 -3.62 19.83 3.02
CA PRO A 364 -4.48 20.96 2.73
C PRO A 364 -5.60 21.09 3.76
N ALA A 365 -5.76 22.27 4.32
CA ALA A 365 -6.75 22.52 5.39
C ALA A 365 -8.19 22.18 4.96
N PHE A 366 -8.50 22.27 3.67
CA PHE A 366 -9.84 21.97 3.16
C PHE A 366 -10.24 20.49 3.34
N GLU A 367 -9.26 19.56 3.40
CA GLU A 367 -9.53 18.14 3.69
C GLU A 367 -10.22 17.95 5.04
N PHE A 368 -10.07 18.90 5.95
CA PHE A 368 -10.70 18.89 7.27
C PHE A 368 -11.89 19.84 7.34
N ILE A 369 -11.74 21.05 6.81
CA ILE A 369 -12.75 22.11 6.84
C ILE A 369 -14.07 21.64 6.20
N LYS A 370 -14.02 20.88 5.11
CA LYS A 370 -15.20 20.35 4.40
C LYS A 370 -16.10 19.45 5.25
N HIS A 371 -15.56 18.87 6.33
CA HIS A 371 -16.28 17.98 7.25
C HIS A 371 -16.82 18.70 8.51
N ILE A 372 -16.47 19.97 8.73
CA ILE A 372 -16.95 20.73 9.88
C ILE A 372 -18.34 21.29 9.55
N PRO A 373 -19.41 20.89 10.27
CA PRO A 373 -20.80 21.23 9.92
C PRO A 373 -21.17 22.67 10.31
N THR A 374 -20.55 23.66 9.65
CA THR A 374 -20.82 25.09 9.85
C THR A 374 -20.47 25.89 8.59
N SER A 375 -20.61 27.24 8.64
CA SER A 375 -20.19 28.08 7.50
C SER A 375 -18.69 27.92 7.22
N ARG A 376 -18.28 28.10 5.96
CA ARG A 376 -16.85 27.99 5.55
C ARG A 376 -15.94 28.90 6.39
N SER A 377 -16.39 30.11 6.72
CA SER A 377 -15.61 31.06 7.51
C SER A 377 -15.44 30.58 8.96
N ALA A 378 -16.51 30.09 9.58
CA ALA A 378 -16.45 29.51 10.91
C ALA A 378 -15.60 28.23 10.95
N ALA A 379 -15.74 27.34 9.95
CA ALA A 379 -14.94 26.13 9.83
C ALA A 379 -13.43 26.44 9.67
N ARG A 380 -13.07 27.48 8.90
CA ARG A 380 -11.68 27.95 8.78
C ARG A 380 -11.14 28.47 10.11
N LEU A 381 -11.95 29.23 10.85
CA LEU A 381 -11.55 29.72 12.19
C LEU A 381 -11.34 28.56 13.17
N ILE A 382 -12.28 27.63 13.23
CA ILE A 382 -12.18 26.41 14.05
C ILE A 382 -10.89 25.64 13.71
N TRP A 383 -10.64 25.43 12.42
CA TRP A 383 -9.43 24.72 12.00
C TRP A 383 -8.13 25.46 12.33
N ARG A 384 -8.11 26.78 12.19
CA ARG A 384 -6.95 27.61 12.61
C ARG A 384 -6.64 27.48 14.10
N LEU A 385 -7.66 27.32 14.93
CA LEU A 385 -7.50 27.16 16.38
C LEU A 385 -7.11 25.73 16.77
N LEU A 386 -7.66 24.71 16.12
CA LEU A 386 -7.54 23.31 16.55
C LEU A 386 -6.58 22.47 15.70
N GLY A 387 -6.29 22.85 14.47
CA GLY A 387 -5.53 22.01 13.54
C GLY A 387 -4.13 21.64 14.04
N SER A 388 -3.41 22.59 14.69
CA SER A 388 -2.08 22.34 15.28
C SER A 388 -2.10 21.44 16.52
N SER A 389 -3.27 21.26 17.12
CA SER A 389 -3.47 20.39 18.30
C SER A 389 -4.07 19.02 17.91
N THR A 390 -4.21 18.75 16.62
CA THR A 390 -4.89 17.56 16.11
C THR A 390 -3.88 16.53 15.61
N LEU A 391 -4.17 15.25 15.85
CA LEU A 391 -3.60 14.11 15.13
C LEU A 391 -4.72 13.41 14.35
N VAL A 392 -4.40 12.98 13.15
CA VAL A 392 -5.28 12.12 12.34
C VAL A 392 -4.92 10.67 12.63
N GLY A 393 -5.91 9.86 12.95
CA GLY A 393 -5.78 8.42 13.05
C GLY A 393 -6.44 7.72 11.86
N ASN A 394 -5.79 6.71 11.33
CA ASN A 394 -6.42 5.72 10.47
C ASN A 394 -6.28 4.34 11.12
N ALA A 395 -7.24 3.48 10.88
CA ALA A 395 -7.25 2.10 11.35
C ALA A 395 -7.58 1.16 10.19
N PHE A 396 -6.93 0.01 10.18
CA PHE A 396 -7.21 -1.14 9.33
C PHE A 396 -7.71 -2.28 10.21
N LEU A 397 -8.77 -2.92 9.77
CA LEU A 397 -9.35 -4.08 10.44
C LEU A 397 -9.04 -5.36 9.65
N PRO A 398 -9.12 -6.55 10.27
CA PRO A 398 -8.89 -7.82 9.58
C PRO A 398 -9.83 -7.98 8.38
N ALA A 399 -9.28 -8.44 7.25
CA ALA A 399 -10.05 -8.61 6.01
C ALA A 399 -11.23 -9.56 6.15
N LYS A 400 -11.18 -10.52 7.09
CA LYS A 400 -12.28 -11.45 7.35
C LYS A 400 -13.59 -10.81 7.83
N LEU A 401 -13.55 -9.53 8.25
CA LEU A 401 -14.74 -8.76 8.62
C LEU A 401 -15.53 -8.22 7.41
N ALA A 402 -15.01 -8.42 6.20
CA ALA A 402 -15.67 -8.08 4.94
C ALA A 402 -15.68 -9.30 4.00
N HIS A 403 -16.66 -9.35 3.11
CA HIS A 403 -16.95 -10.55 2.28
C HIS A 403 -17.06 -10.15 0.80
N HIS A 404 -15.99 -9.57 0.25
CA HIS A 404 -15.99 -9.15 -1.15
C HIS A 404 -15.87 -10.36 -2.09
N ARG A 405 -16.51 -10.23 -3.25
CA ARG A 405 -16.50 -11.25 -4.30
C ARG A 405 -16.12 -10.65 -5.63
N ALA A 406 -15.42 -11.45 -6.43
CA ALA A 406 -15.13 -11.14 -7.81
C ALA A 406 -15.66 -12.25 -8.72
N ILE A 407 -16.11 -11.88 -9.93
CA ILE A 407 -16.55 -12.79 -10.98
C ILE A 407 -15.98 -12.27 -12.31
N LEU A 408 -15.34 -13.15 -13.08
CA LEU A 408 -14.99 -12.84 -14.46
C LEU A 408 -16.16 -13.23 -15.35
N SER A 409 -16.79 -12.25 -15.98
CA SER A 409 -17.87 -12.49 -16.95
C SER A 409 -17.34 -12.99 -18.30
N ARG A 410 -18.22 -13.58 -19.12
CA ARG A 410 -17.83 -14.19 -20.42
C ARG A 410 -17.27 -13.18 -21.44
N ASP A 411 -17.63 -11.89 -21.29
CA ASP A 411 -17.06 -10.78 -22.06
C ASP A 411 -15.69 -10.33 -21.57
N GLY A 412 -15.15 -11.00 -20.54
CA GLY A 412 -13.83 -10.76 -19.97
C GLY A 412 -13.74 -9.58 -19.01
N VAL A 413 -14.87 -9.07 -18.51
CA VAL A 413 -14.92 -8.02 -17.47
C VAL A 413 -14.83 -8.64 -16.08
N LEU A 414 -13.93 -8.14 -15.26
CA LEU A 414 -13.83 -8.53 -13.85
C LEU A 414 -14.78 -7.66 -13.00
N ARG A 415 -15.86 -8.26 -12.50
CA ARG A 415 -16.85 -7.59 -11.65
C ARG A 415 -16.57 -7.87 -10.19
N ILE A 416 -16.44 -6.80 -9.37
CA ILE A 416 -16.14 -6.89 -7.94
C ILE A 416 -17.29 -6.28 -7.16
N THR A 417 -17.85 -7.04 -6.20
CA THR A 417 -18.92 -6.58 -5.31
C THR A 417 -18.40 -6.48 -3.88
N GLY A 418 -18.52 -5.30 -3.30
CA GLY A 418 -18.18 -5.02 -1.90
C GLY A 418 -19.32 -5.40 -0.96
N GLN A 419 -19.02 -6.23 0.04
CA GLN A 419 -19.98 -6.66 1.07
C GLN A 419 -19.37 -6.59 2.46
N SER A 420 -20.14 -6.16 3.44
CA SER A 420 -19.77 -6.20 4.86
C SER A 420 -20.99 -6.59 5.69
N GLY A 421 -20.75 -7.23 6.82
CA GLY A 421 -21.79 -7.60 7.78
C GLY A 421 -21.78 -6.69 9.02
N ASP A 422 -22.75 -6.93 9.92
CA ASP A 422 -22.88 -6.20 11.19
C ASP A 422 -21.66 -6.36 12.11
N GLU A 423 -20.87 -7.40 11.94
CA GLU A 423 -19.65 -7.62 12.70
C GLU A 423 -18.60 -6.53 12.44
N LEU A 424 -18.47 -6.07 11.22
CA LEU A 424 -17.58 -4.94 10.88
C LEU A 424 -18.00 -3.67 11.63
N THR A 425 -19.29 -3.32 11.60
CA THR A 425 -19.83 -2.16 12.33
C THR A 425 -19.57 -2.28 13.83
N ARG A 426 -19.85 -3.45 14.42
CA ARG A 426 -19.58 -3.70 15.85
C ARG A 426 -18.09 -3.57 16.20
N SER A 427 -17.19 -4.04 15.32
CA SER A 427 -15.73 -3.95 15.52
C SER A 427 -15.23 -2.50 15.44
N ILE A 428 -15.75 -1.71 14.51
CA ILE A 428 -15.44 -0.27 14.40
C ILE A 428 -15.93 0.48 15.63
N ASP A 429 -17.15 0.21 16.10
CA ASP A 429 -17.69 0.82 17.33
C ASP A 429 -16.89 0.42 18.58
N ALA A 430 -16.44 -0.83 18.65
CA ALA A 430 -15.57 -1.30 19.72
C ALA A 430 -14.23 -0.56 19.72
N LEU A 431 -13.58 -0.43 18.56
CA LEU A 431 -12.35 0.33 18.41
C LEU A 431 -12.54 1.81 18.76
N ALA A 432 -13.66 2.41 18.36
CA ALA A 432 -14.00 3.78 18.73
C ALA A 432 -14.16 3.96 20.25
N ARG A 433 -14.76 3.01 20.95
CA ARG A 433 -14.85 3.02 22.44
C ARG A 433 -13.47 2.92 23.07
N VAL A 434 -12.63 2.01 22.58
CA VAL A 434 -11.22 1.87 23.05
C VAL A 434 -10.49 3.19 22.89
N TRP A 435 -10.53 3.80 21.72
CA TRP A 435 -9.84 5.07 21.48
C TRP A 435 -10.40 6.22 22.29
N ARG A 436 -11.72 6.32 22.50
CA ARG A 436 -12.31 7.36 23.37
C ARG A 436 -11.81 7.24 24.82
N SER A 437 -11.69 6.02 25.33
CA SER A 437 -11.17 5.77 26.69
C SER A 437 -9.68 6.03 26.78
N ALA A 438 -8.90 5.48 25.85
CA ALA A 438 -7.45 5.62 25.81
C ALA A 438 -7.02 7.09 25.62
N ALA A 439 -7.64 7.80 24.69
CA ALA A 439 -7.35 9.21 24.41
C ALA A 439 -7.52 10.06 25.67
N ARG A 440 -8.63 9.91 26.40
CA ARG A 440 -8.85 10.64 27.68
C ARG A 440 -7.76 10.36 28.71
N ALA A 441 -7.38 9.08 28.88
CA ALA A 441 -6.30 8.70 29.77
C ALA A 441 -4.95 9.30 29.35
N LEU A 442 -4.76 9.57 28.05
CA LEU A 442 -3.54 10.16 27.49
C LEU A 442 -3.62 11.69 27.33
N GLY A 443 -4.71 12.33 27.80
CA GLY A 443 -4.88 13.80 27.72
C GLY A 443 -5.21 14.30 26.30
N PHE A 444 -5.89 13.46 25.52
CA PHE A 444 -6.48 13.77 24.22
C PHE A 444 -7.98 13.48 24.24
N LEU A 445 -8.68 13.98 23.25
CA LEU A 445 -10.10 13.68 23.00
C LEU A 445 -10.23 13.16 21.59
N VAL A 446 -11.00 12.08 21.40
CA VAL A 446 -11.52 11.73 20.07
C VAL A 446 -12.58 12.76 19.71
N MET A 447 -12.40 13.46 18.60
CA MET A 447 -13.37 14.47 18.15
C MET A 447 -14.74 13.81 17.91
N PRO A 448 -15.83 14.33 18.49
CA PRO A 448 -17.17 13.81 18.26
C PRO A 448 -17.50 13.77 16.76
N GLY A 449 -18.07 12.66 16.30
CA GLY A 449 -18.44 12.47 14.89
C GLY A 449 -17.28 12.22 13.91
N SER A 450 -16.00 12.23 14.38
CA SER A 450 -14.85 12.04 13.50
C SER A 450 -14.51 10.58 13.22
N PHE A 451 -15.01 9.64 14.03
CA PHE A 451 -14.75 8.21 13.81
C PHE A 451 -15.67 7.68 12.71
N ALA A 452 -15.15 7.53 11.52
CA ALA A 452 -15.91 7.18 10.33
C ALA A 452 -15.30 5.97 9.61
N MET A 453 -16.16 5.06 9.14
CA MET A 453 -15.77 3.96 8.26
C MET A 453 -15.44 4.49 6.86
N GLY A 454 -14.38 3.95 6.25
CA GLY A 454 -14.04 4.19 4.85
C GLY A 454 -14.96 3.39 3.91
N GLN A 455 -14.99 3.78 2.65
CA GLN A 455 -15.61 2.98 1.59
C GLN A 455 -14.90 1.62 1.49
N LEU A 456 -15.64 0.55 1.24
CA LEU A 456 -15.06 -0.78 1.04
C LEU A 456 -14.09 -0.76 -0.15
N GLY A 457 -12.90 -1.35 0.02
CA GLY A 457 -11.82 -1.32 -0.97
C GLY A 457 -10.97 -0.05 -0.99
N SER A 458 -11.34 1.01 -0.26
CA SER A 458 -10.57 2.28 -0.24
C SER A 458 -9.26 2.18 0.56
N ASP A 459 -9.02 1.09 1.25
CA ASP A 459 -7.76 0.71 1.88
C ASP A 459 -6.64 0.43 0.89
N ILE A 460 -7.00 0.03 -0.35
CA ILE A 460 -6.06 -0.32 -1.42
C ILE A 460 -5.18 -1.55 -1.05
N HIS A 461 -5.63 -2.36 -0.13
CA HIS A 461 -4.99 -3.59 0.32
C HIS A 461 -5.75 -4.80 -0.22
N TYR A 462 -5.58 -5.12 -1.51
CA TYR A 462 -6.28 -6.25 -2.13
C TYR A 462 -5.41 -7.50 -2.10
N ALA A 463 -6.04 -8.65 -1.80
CA ALA A 463 -5.34 -9.92 -1.67
C ALA A 463 -6.26 -11.13 -1.93
N GLY A 464 -5.68 -12.31 -2.00
CA GLY A 464 -6.35 -13.59 -1.78
C GLY A 464 -7.27 -14.09 -2.88
N THR A 465 -7.11 -13.62 -4.12
CA THR A 465 -7.91 -14.04 -5.27
C THR A 465 -7.39 -15.32 -5.94
N LEU A 466 -6.11 -15.63 -5.75
CA LEU A 466 -5.39 -16.81 -6.26
C LEU A 466 -4.58 -17.42 -5.10
N PRO A 467 -5.24 -17.84 -4.00
CA PRO A 467 -4.58 -18.09 -2.72
C PRO A 467 -3.63 -19.28 -2.79
N MET A 468 -2.53 -19.21 -2.03
CA MET A 468 -1.64 -20.34 -1.83
C MET A 468 -2.31 -21.46 -1.04
N ARG A 469 -2.06 -22.72 -1.50
CA ARG A 469 -2.49 -23.94 -0.85
C ARG A 469 -1.37 -24.98 -0.89
N ALA A 470 -1.41 -25.94 0.07
CA ALA A 470 -0.53 -27.10 0.03
C ALA A 470 -0.85 -28.01 -1.17
N GLU A 471 -2.13 -28.15 -1.48
CA GLU A 471 -2.66 -28.87 -2.65
C GLU A 471 -3.58 -27.89 -3.40
N PRO A 472 -3.07 -27.14 -4.39
CA PRO A 472 -3.85 -26.11 -5.06
C PRO A 472 -4.79 -26.69 -6.14
N ASP A 473 -6.03 -26.23 -6.13
CA ASP A 473 -6.98 -26.41 -7.23
C ASP A 473 -6.75 -25.38 -8.34
N ILE A 474 -7.35 -25.60 -9.52
CA ILE A 474 -7.27 -24.67 -10.65
C ILE A 474 -7.75 -23.27 -10.23
N GLY A 475 -6.87 -22.28 -10.35
CA GLY A 475 -7.08 -20.90 -9.90
C GLY A 475 -6.52 -20.60 -8.51
N GLU A 476 -5.87 -21.56 -7.89
CA GLU A 476 -5.07 -21.39 -6.68
C GLU A 476 -3.58 -21.53 -7.01
N THR A 477 -2.70 -21.25 -6.06
CA THR A 477 -1.25 -21.33 -6.25
C THR A 477 -0.58 -22.24 -5.22
N ASP A 478 0.54 -22.82 -5.59
CA ASP A 478 1.37 -23.60 -4.67
C ASP A 478 2.19 -22.73 -3.71
N CYS A 479 3.05 -23.34 -2.90
CA CYS A 479 3.88 -22.64 -1.91
C CYS A 479 4.93 -21.67 -2.50
N PHE A 480 5.19 -21.70 -3.80
CA PHE A 480 6.04 -20.75 -4.52
C PHE A 480 5.25 -19.80 -5.42
N GLY A 481 3.92 -19.94 -5.47
CA GLY A 481 3.05 -19.11 -6.29
C GLY A 481 2.85 -19.63 -7.71
N GLU A 482 3.24 -20.87 -8.03
CA GLU A 482 2.93 -21.46 -9.34
C GLU A 482 1.41 -21.68 -9.46
N LEU A 483 0.85 -21.18 -10.56
CA LEU A 483 -0.60 -21.18 -10.80
C LEU A 483 -1.06 -22.57 -11.25
N ALA A 484 -1.90 -23.22 -10.45
CA ALA A 484 -2.47 -24.52 -10.79
C ALA A 484 -3.24 -24.48 -12.11
N GLY A 485 -2.91 -25.39 -13.00
CA GLY A 485 -3.42 -25.43 -14.38
C GLY A 485 -2.56 -24.69 -15.41
N MET A 486 -1.53 -23.95 -14.98
CA MET A 486 -0.61 -23.21 -15.86
C MET A 486 0.86 -23.39 -15.44
N PRO A 487 1.48 -24.58 -15.59
CA PRO A 487 2.85 -24.85 -15.17
C PRO A 487 3.86 -23.89 -15.81
N GLY A 488 4.70 -23.22 -15.00
CA GLY A 488 5.63 -22.19 -15.44
C GLY A 488 5.06 -20.76 -15.42
N VAL A 489 3.82 -20.58 -14.97
CA VAL A 489 3.22 -19.28 -14.68
C VAL A 489 3.12 -19.10 -13.17
N PHE A 490 3.71 -18.04 -12.65
CA PHE A 490 3.81 -17.75 -11.21
C PHE A 490 3.15 -16.43 -10.86
N ILE A 491 2.63 -16.32 -9.65
CA ILE A 491 2.01 -15.11 -9.10
C ILE A 491 2.92 -14.58 -8.00
N ALA A 492 3.38 -13.33 -8.10
CA ALA A 492 4.31 -12.72 -7.15
C ALA A 492 3.67 -11.70 -6.20
N ASP A 493 2.45 -11.24 -6.49
CA ASP A 493 1.78 -10.23 -5.67
C ASP A 493 0.81 -10.83 -4.64
N ALA A 494 0.10 -9.96 -3.91
CA ALA A 494 -0.77 -10.36 -2.82
C ALA A 494 -2.03 -11.17 -3.26
N ALA A 495 -2.25 -11.39 -4.55
CA ALA A 495 -3.29 -12.32 -5.02
C ALA A 495 -3.10 -13.72 -4.41
N THR A 496 -1.85 -14.11 -4.11
CA THR A 496 -1.49 -15.41 -3.52
C THR A 496 -1.78 -15.52 -2.02
N PHE A 497 -2.09 -14.45 -1.31
CA PHE A 497 -2.26 -14.50 0.13
C PHE A 497 -3.48 -15.35 0.52
N PRO A 498 -3.33 -16.38 1.35
CA PRO A 498 -4.48 -17.14 1.87
C PRO A 498 -5.31 -16.33 2.86
N GLU A 499 -4.67 -15.42 3.61
CA GLU A 499 -5.30 -14.50 4.55
C GLU A 499 -4.61 -13.13 4.50
N LEU A 500 -5.34 -12.06 4.88
CA LEU A 500 -4.84 -10.70 4.92
C LEU A 500 -5.00 -10.14 6.33
N SER A 501 -3.87 -9.97 7.03
CA SER A 501 -3.82 -9.29 8.33
C SER A 501 -4.11 -7.80 8.20
N ALA A 502 -4.45 -7.16 9.31
CA ALA A 502 -4.55 -5.69 9.38
C ALA A 502 -3.19 -4.99 9.29
N LYS A 503 -2.07 -5.69 9.49
CA LYS A 503 -0.71 -5.15 9.30
C LYS A 503 -0.45 -4.73 7.85
N PRO A 504 0.41 -3.74 7.59
CA PRO A 504 0.88 -3.45 6.25
C PRO A 504 1.53 -4.70 5.62
N HIS A 505 0.95 -5.20 4.53
CA HIS A 505 1.35 -6.47 3.92
C HIS A 505 2.46 -6.35 2.86
N THR A 506 2.77 -5.13 2.40
CA THR A 506 3.64 -4.90 1.24
C THR A 506 5.04 -5.51 1.43
N LEU A 507 5.67 -5.37 2.60
CA LEU A 507 7.00 -5.94 2.83
C LEU A 507 6.98 -7.47 2.83
N THR A 508 5.94 -8.09 3.41
CA THR A 508 5.77 -9.56 3.38
C THR A 508 5.56 -10.04 1.93
N MET A 509 4.74 -9.35 1.15
CA MET A 509 4.57 -9.63 -0.28
C MET A 509 5.90 -9.52 -1.04
N MET A 510 6.69 -8.48 -0.81
CA MET A 510 8.01 -8.32 -1.43
C MET A 510 8.97 -9.44 -1.05
N ALA A 511 8.97 -9.88 0.20
CA ALA A 511 9.79 -11.01 0.65
C ALA A 511 9.34 -12.33 -0.01
N MET A 512 8.04 -12.55 -0.18
CA MET A 512 7.52 -13.71 -0.91
C MET A 512 7.92 -13.67 -2.39
N ALA A 513 7.85 -12.51 -3.03
CA ALA A 513 8.30 -12.32 -4.41
C ALA A 513 9.81 -12.53 -4.58
N ASP A 514 10.64 -12.06 -3.64
CA ASP A 514 12.09 -12.32 -3.62
C ASP A 514 12.37 -13.83 -3.43
N ARG A 515 11.62 -14.51 -2.54
CA ARG A 515 11.71 -15.96 -2.35
C ARG A 515 11.34 -16.72 -3.64
N LEU A 516 10.29 -16.31 -4.34
CA LEU A 516 9.95 -16.85 -5.66
C LEU A 516 11.10 -16.64 -6.64
N GLY A 517 11.65 -15.44 -6.75
CA GLY A 517 12.79 -15.18 -7.64
C GLY A 517 14.00 -16.03 -7.34
N ARG A 518 14.33 -16.25 -6.05
CA ARG A 518 15.40 -17.18 -5.62
C ARG A 518 15.09 -18.62 -5.97
N HIS A 519 13.86 -19.06 -5.80
CA HIS A 519 13.44 -20.41 -6.20
C HIS A 519 13.64 -20.63 -7.70
N LEU A 520 13.17 -19.71 -8.52
CA LEU A 520 13.31 -19.78 -9.98
C LEU A 520 14.77 -19.71 -10.43
N ALA A 521 15.61 -18.95 -9.74
CA ALA A 521 17.05 -18.87 -9.99
C ALA A 521 17.79 -20.16 -9.62
N GLY A 522 17.32 -20.92 -8.63
CA GLY A 522 17.87 -22.21 -8.21
C GLY A 522 17.45 -23.38 -9.09
N VAL A 523 16.37 -23.25 -9.85
CA VAL A 523 15.95 -24.26 -10.86
C VAL A 523 16.83 -24.08 -12.09
N SER A 524 17.41 -25.18 -12.61
CA SER A 524 18.24 -25.16 -13.81
C SER A 524 17.60 -24.36 -14.95
N ARG A 525 18.43 -23.60 -15.69
CA ARG A 525 17.96 -22.90 -16.90
C ARG A 525 17.29 -23.92 -17.85
N PRO A 526 16.09 -23.66 -18.31
CA PRO A 526 15.37 -24.58 -19.20
C PRO A 526 16.04 -24.70 -20.58
#